data_9f74168e0249d9e0c5d57e46c6c3f770
#
_entry.id   9f74168e0249d9e0c5d57e46c6c3f770
#
_cell.length_a   1.000
_cell.length_b   1.000
_cell.length_c   1.000
_cell.angle_alpha   90.00
_cell.angle_beta   90.00
_cell.angle_gamma   90.00
#
_symmetry.space_group_name_H-M   'P 1'
#
loop_
_entity.id
_entity.type
_entity.pdbx_description
1 polymer ?
#
loop_
_entity_poly.entity_id
_entity_poly.type
_entity_poly.pdbx_seq_one_letter_code
_entity_poly.pdbx_strand_id
1 'polypeptide(L)'
;MRQSDQNIVPGEKLNSNGVFMFELKDLTDDNDFNASDYRLNPREFFEKRRTSKRPYVYDLRSSEAYELENIPGSHNLPIEHFETSIYQMPFTGDILLYGGEDGEVLTAAEILYDNGFDSFCFTDSFETLLSSVEASYLSITDAAQKQIKDQLQNSDSLTGVQIIVEPTSPLKAKYRIELVESTAAGA
;
A
#
# COMPACT_ATOMS: atom_id res chain seq x y z
N MET A 1 -25.35 14.71 -47.76
CA MET A 1 -24.75 15.63 -46.78
C MET A 1 -24.93 14.99 -45.43
N ARG A 2 -23.86 14.41 -44.86
CA ARG A 2 -23.84 13.85 -43.51
C ARG A 2 -23.26 14.91 -42.59
N GLN A 3 -24.08 15.42 -41.67
CA GLN A 3 -23.60 16.20 -40.55
C GLN A 3 -22.80 15.30 -39.64
N SER A 4 -21.52 15.61 -39.50
CA SER A 4 -20.68 15.00 -38.47
C SER A 4 -21.03 15.65 -37.14
N ASP A 5 -21.68 14.91 -36.25
CA ASP A 5 -21.85 15.28 -34.87
C ASP A 5 -20.44 15.35 -34.22
N GLN A 6 -19.95 16.58 -34.07
CA GLN A 6 -18.78 16.87 -33.26
C GLN A 6 -19.19 16.77 -31.79
N ASN A 7 -18.69 15.76 -31.10
CA ASN A 7 -18.76 15.66 -29.66
C ASN A 7 -17.90 16.81 -29.07
N ILE A 8 -18.52 17.91 -28.74
CA ILE A 8 -17.88 19.06 -28.07
C ILE A 8 -17.82 18.69 -26.57
N VAL A 9 -16.61 18.58 -26.04
CA VAL A 9 -16.37 18.41 -24.61
C VAL A 9 -16.78 19.71 -23.90
N PRO A 10 -17.48 19.67 -22.75
CA PRO A 10 -17.85 20.85 -21.99
C PRO A 10 -16.59 21.63 -21.56
N GLY A 11 -16.48 22.91 -21.97
CA GLY A 11 -15.34 23.79 -21.66
C GLY A 11 -14.57 24.30 -22.89
N GLU A 12 -14.75 23.72 -24.07
CA GLU A 12 -14.08 24.18 -25.30
C GLU A 12 -14.83 25.28 -25.98
N LYS A 13 -14.23 26.47 -26.07
CA LYS A 13 -14.74 27.60 -26.88
C LYS A 13 -13.83 27.85 -28.07
N LEU A 14 -14.38 27.80 -29.26
CA LEU A 14 -13.71 28.25 -30.49
C LEU A 14 -13.80 29.79 -30.60
N ASN A 15 -12.66 30.46 -30.82
CA ASN A 15 -12.68 31.85 -31.20
C ASN A 15 -13.14 32.01 -32.66
N SER A 16 -13.39 33.25 -33.09
CA SER A 16 -13.84 33.59 -34.45
C SER A 16 -12.88 33.13 -35.57
N ASN A 17 -11.68 32.69 -35.24
CA ASN A 17 -10.64 32.20 -36.15
C ASN A 17 -10.50 30.68 -36.14
N GLY A 18 -11.38 29.94 -35.42
CA GLY A 18 -11.34 28.48 -35.33
C GLY A 18 -10.20 27.91 -34.45
N VAL A 19 -9.64 28.75 -33.58
CA VAL A 19 -8.58 28.32 -32.63
C VAL A 19 -9.24 27.98 -31.32
N PHE A 20 -8.91 26.81 -30.76
CA PHE A 20 -9.33 26.43 -29.42
C PHE A 20 -8.71 27.38 -28.40
N MET A 21 -9.53 28.01 -27.60
CA MET A 21 -9.12 28.84 -26.48
C MET A 21 -9.46 28.09 -25.18
N PHE A 22 -8.44 27.75 -24.41
CA PHE A 22 -8.60 27.34 -23.03
C PHE A 22 -8.58 28.63 -22.17
N GLU A 23 -9.57 28.85 -21.35
CA GLU A 23 -9.45 29.87 -20.32
C GLU A 23 -8.44 29.36 -19.29
N LEU A 24 -7.45 30.20 -18.96
CA LEU A 24 -6.46 29.87 -17.92
C LEU A 24 -7.13 29.46 -16.57
N LYS A 25 -8.36 29.88 -16.37
CA LYS A 25 -9.16 29.55 -15.20
C LYS A 25 -9.56 28.08 -15.14
N ASP A 26 -9.62 27.39 -16.28
CA ASP A 26 -9.89 25.94 -16.34
C ASP A 26 -8.62 25.10 -16.06
N LEU A 27 -7.44 25.77 -16.02
CA LEU A 27 -6.15 25.15 -15.67
C LEU A 27 -5.74 25.39 -14.21
N THR A 28 -6.43 26.30 -13.53
CA THR A 28 -6.33 26.51 -12.08
C THR A 28 -7.57 25.91 -11.41
N ASP A 29 -7.79 24.63 -11.62
CA ASP A 29 -8.60 23.89 -10.66
C ASP A 29 -7.74 23.91 -9.38
N ASP A 30 -8.21 24.65 -8.37
CA ASP A 30 -7.64 24.69 -7.02
C ASP A 30 -7.83 23.28 -6.36
N ASN A 31 -7.30 22.27 -7.00
CA ASN A 31 -7.23 20.94 -6.45
C ASN A 31 -5.95 20.90 -5.62
N ASP A 32 -5.94 21.71 -4.56
CA ASP A 32 -4.87 21.74 -3.59
C ASP A 32 -4.74 20.34 -2.97
N PHE A 33 -3.51 19.83 -2.89
CA PHE A 33 -3.24 18.60 -2.17
C PHE A 33 -3.79 18.68 -0.75
N ASN A 34 -4.77 17.85 -0.46
CA ASN A 34 -5.32 17.75 0.90
C ASN A 34 -4.81 16.45 1.54
N ALA A 35 -3.87 16.57 2.44
CA ALA A 35 -3.22 15.46 3.12
C ALA A 35 -4.20 14.41 3.69
N SER A 36 -5.40 14.83 4.12
CA SER A 36 -6.39 13.92 4.70
C SER A 36 -6.96 12.93 3.69
N ASP A 37 -6.95 13.26 2.39
CA ASP A 37 -7.52 12.41 1.33
C ASP A 37 -6.55 11.29 0.92
N TYR A 38 -5.28 11.45 1.29
CA TYR A 38 -4.19 10.54 0.93
C TYR A 38 -3.69 9.70 2.10
N ARG A 39 -4.04 10.07 3.33
CA ARG A 39 -3.70 9.31 4.53
C ARG A 39 -4.61 8.10 4.67
N LEU A 40 -3.99 6.95 4.92
CA LEU A 40 -4.69 5.71 5.21
C LEU A 40 -4.38 5.24 6.63
N ASN A 41 -5.37 4.71 7.33
CA ASN A 41 -5.11 3.93 8.53
C ASN A 41 -4.54 2.53 8.14
N PRO A 42 -4.02 1.73 9.09
CA PRO A 42 -3.41 0.43 8.75
C PRO A 42 -4.34 -0.51 7.99
N ARG A 43 -5.61 -0.55 8.36
CA ARG A 43 -6.61 -1.41 7.71
C ARG A 43 -6.85 -0.96 6.27
N GLU A 44 -7.04 0.33 6.05
CA GLU A 44 -7.24 0.92 4.72
C GLU A 44 -6.02 0.71 3.83
N PHE A 45 -4.80 0.85 4.39
CA PHE A 45 -3.55 0.61 3.67
C PHE A 45 -3.49 -0.81 3.12
N PHE A 46 -3.75 -1.84 3.95
CA PHE A 46 -3.74 -3.23 3.51
C PHE A 46 -4.93 -3.57 2.61
N GLU A 47 -6.09 -2.96 2.83
CA GLU A 47 -7.24 -3.13 1.95
C GLU A 47 -6.95 -2.53 0.56
N LYS A 48 -6.41 -1.33 0.50
CA LYS A 48 -6.01 -0.68 -0.75
C LYS A 48 -4.98 -1.52 -1.49
N ARG A 49 -3.94 -1.99 -0.79
CA ARG A 49 -2.95 -2.90 -1.36
C ARG A 49 -3.56 -4.16 -1.96
N ARG A 50 -4.56 -4.75 -1.31
CA ARG A 50 -5.22 -5.98 -1.73
C ARG A 50 -6.17 -5.77 -2.90
N THR A 51 -6.87 -4.65 -2.94
CA THR A 51 -7.92 -4.36 -3.92
C THR A 51 -7.41 -3.67 -5.18
N SER A 52 -6.27 -3.00 -5.11
CA SER A 52 -5.64 -2.35 -6.26
C SER A 52 -5.17 -3.37 -7.29
N LYS A 53 -5.35 -3.06 -8.56
CA LYS A 53 -4.94 -3.96 -9.65
C LYS A 53 -3.42 -4.11 -9.75
N ARG A 54 -2.68 -3.06 -9.43
CA ARG A 54 -1.21 -3.00 -9.45
C ARG A 54 -0.73 -2.09 -8.32
N PRO A 55 -0.72 -2.58 -7.08
CA PRO A 55 -0.20 -1.80 -5.97
C PRO A 55 1.32 -1.82 -5.98
N TYR A 56 1.92 -0.65 -5.84
CA TYR A 56 3.35 -0.48 -5.61
C TYR A 56 3.53 0.06 -4.20
N VAL A 57 4.21 -0.68 -3.37
CA VAL A 57 4.42 -0.33 -1.96
C VAL A 57 5.87 0.07 -1.77
N TYR A 58 6.11 1.28 -1.30
CA TYR A 58 7.46 1.80 -1.03
C TYR A 58 7.66 2.08 0.44
N ASP A 59 8.78 1.57 0.96
CA ASP A 59 9.30 1.84 2.29
C ASP A 59 10.31 2.99 2.19
N LEU A 60 10.02 4.10 2.85
CA LEU A 60 10.84 5.31 2.80
C LEU A 60 11.96 5.33 3.86
N ARG A 61 12.03 4.31 4.71
CA ARG A 61 13.09 4.19 5.71
C ARG A 61 14.44 3.88 5.06
N SER A 62 15.50 4.02 5.87
CA SER A 62 16.85 3.63 5.43
C SER A 62 16.93 2.18 4.98
N SER A 63 17.91 1.86 4.15
CA SER A 63 18.11 0.50 3.66
C SER A 63 18.38 -0.49 4.79
N GLU A 64 19.08 -0.07 5.83
CA GLU A 64 19.36 -0.88 7.02
C GLU A 64 18.07 -1.23 7.78
N ALA A 65 17.16 -0.26 7.95
CA ALA A 65 15.87 -0.50 8.60
C ALA A 65 14.99 -1.43 7.77
N TYR A 66 14.99 -1.27 6.45
CA TYR A 66 14.25 -2.12 5.53
C TYR A 66 14.78 -3.58 5.52
N GLU A 67 16.10 -3.77 5.54
CA GLU A 67 16.72 -5.10 5.59
C GLU A 67 16.42 -5.86 6.88
N LEU A 68 16.30 -5.12 8.01
CA LEU A 68 15.93 -5.73 9.28
C LEU A 68 14.50 -6.26 9.27
N GLU A 69 13.57 -5.46 8.80
CA GLU A 69 12.16 -5.82 8.76
C GLU A 69 11.41 -4.92 7.78
N ASN A 70 10.54 -5.50 6.95
CA ASN A 70 9.76 -4.77 5.96
C ASN A 70 8.38 -5.41 5.71
N ILE A 71 7.50 -4.69 5.05
CA ILE A 71 6.24 -5.27 4.55
C ILE A 71 6.57 -6.17 3.35
N PRO A 72 6.24 -7.47 3.39
CA PRO A 72 6.56 -8.39 2.29
C PRO A 72 6.08 -7.88 0.94
N GLY A 73 7.00 -7.80 -0.03
CA GLY A 73 6.74 -7.31 -1.39
C GLY A 73 6.70 -5.78 -1.53
N SER A 74 7.15 -5.02 -0.52
CA SER A 74 7.48 -3.62 -0.67
C SER A 74 8.86 -3.45 -1.32
N HIS A 75 9.09 -2.25 -1.83
CA HIS A 75 10.37 -1.81 -2.39
C HIS A 75 10.97 -0.76 -1.46
N ASN A 76 12.25 -0.87 -1.16
CA ASN A 76 12.92 0.18 -0.40
C ASN A 76 13.24 1.36 -1.33
N LEU A 77 12.85 2.54 -0.90
CA LEU A 77 13.19 3.81 -1.53
C LEU A 77 13.40 4.86 -0.45
N PRO A 78 14.58 4.93 0.15
CA PRO A 78 14.90 5.90 1.17
C PRO A 78 14.53 7.32 0.75
N ILE A 79 14.00 8.10 1.70
CA ILE A 79 13.44 9.43 1.44
C ILE A 79 14.45 10.37 0.76
N GLU A 80 15.74 10.26 1.08
CA GLU A 80 16.80 11.05 0.46
C GLU A 80 16.98 10.80 -1.04
N HIS A 81 16.47 9.69 -1.56
CA HIS A 81 16.53 9.33 -2.99
C HIS A 81 15.19 9.47 -3.71
N PHE A 82 14.14 9.86 -2.98
CA PHE A 82 12.77 9.84 -3.47
C PHE A 82 12.57 10.73 -4.70
N GLU A 83 12.93 12.02 -4.60
CA GLU A 83 12.72 12.98 -5.70
C GLU A 83 13.45 12.58 -6.99
N THR A 84 14.65 12.02 -6.87
CA THR A 84 15.43 11.59 -8.06
C THR A 84 14.89 10.33 -8.71
N SER A 85 14.09 9.56 -7.98
CA SER A 85 13.56 8.26 -8.42
C SER A 85 12.14 8.33 -8.98
N ILE A 86 11.46 9.47 -8.88
CA ILE A 86 10.05 9.62 -9.34
C ILE A 86 9.90 9.24 -10.81
N TYR A 87 10.84 9.65 -11.65
CA TYR A 87 10.78 9.37 -13.10
C TYR A 87 10.94 7.88 -13.47
N GLN A 88 11.32 7.05 -12.50
CA GLN A 88 11.44 5.60 -12.67
C GLN A 88 10.23 4.86 -12.10
N MET A 89 9.32 5.57 -11.44
CA MET A 89 8.11 4.97 -10.87
C MET A 89 7.08 4.65 -11.96
N PRO A 90 6.28 3.61 -11.75
CA PRO A 90 5.24 3.24 -12.69
C PRO A 90 4.08 4.25 -12.66
N PHE A 91 3.73 4.82 -13.82
CA PHE A 91 2.59 5.74 -13.96
C PHE A 91 1.21 5.08 -13.86
N THR A 92 1.14 3.77 -13.76
CA THR A 92 -0.13 3.05 -13.70
C THR A 92 -0.20 2.18 -12.47
N GLY A 93 -1.20 2.41 -11.64
CA GLY A 93 -1.43 1.69 -10.39
C GLY A 93 -1.29 2.59 -9.18
N ASP A 94 -1.79 2.12 -8.06
CA ASP A 94 -1.74 2.88 -6.81
C ASP A 94 -0.35 2.77 -6.17
N ILE A 95 0.21 3.89 -5.76
CA ILE A 95 1.46 3.95 -4.99
C ILE A 95 1.12 4.09 -3.51
N LEU A 96 1.64 3.20 -2.69
CA LEU A 96 1.46 3.19 -1.25
C LEU A 96 2.80 3.47 -0.57
N LEU A 97 2.86 4.52 0.23
CA LEU A 97 4.06 4.98 0.93
C LEU A 97 3.94 4.70 2.43
N TYR A 98 5.03 4.28 3.06
CA TYR A 98 5.12 4.13 4.50
C TYR A 98 6.56 4.29 5.02
N GLY A 99 6.72 4.46 6.33
CA GLY A 99 7.99 4.25 7.01
C GLY A 99 8.91 5.45 7.12
N GLY A 100 8.46 6.64 6.76
CA GLY A 100 9.17 7.89 7.08
C GLY A 100 8.59 8.60 8.32
N GLU A 101 9.14 9.74 8.70
CA GLU A 101 8.47 10.64 9.61
C GLU A 101 7.17 11.19 8.98
N ASP A 102 6.17 11.56 9.79
CA ASP A 102 4.85 12.01 9.30
C ASP A 102 4.97 13.08 8.21
N GLY A 103 5.80 14.10 8.44
CA GLY A 103 6.02 15.18 7.47
C GLY A 103 6.69 14.70 6.18
N GLU A 104 7.64 13.78 6.25
CA GLU A 104 8.39 13.28 5.09
C GLU A 104 7.50 12.42 4.19
N VAL A 105 6.71 11.53 4.78
CA VAL A 105 5.80 10.66 4.03
C VAL A 105 4.72 11.46 3.32
N LEU A 106 4.19 12.51 3.98
CA LEU A 106 3.23 13.42 3.37
C LEU A 106 3.84 14.24 2.24
N THR A 107 5.05 14.78 2.44
CA THR A 107 5.76 15.51 1.38
C THR A 107 6.00 14.61 0.17
N ALA A 108 6.38 13.36 0.38
CA ALA A 108 6.55 12.39 -0.69
C ALA A 108 5.23 12.12 -1.45
N ALA A 109 4.09 12.03 -0.72
CA ALA A 109 2.78 11.87 -1.33
C ALA A 109 2.36 13.12 -2.14
N GLU A 110 2.62 14.33 -1.62
CA GLU A 110 2.37 15.60 -2.32
C GLU A 110 3.20 15.70 -3.62
N ILE A 111 4.48 15.37 -3.55
CA ILE A 111 5.35 15.35 -4.73
C ILE A 111 4.80 14.37 -5.80
N LEU A 112 4.33 13.20 -5.40
CA LEU A 112 3.71 12.26 -6.33
C LEU A 112 2.43 12.83 -6.93
N TYR A 113 1.58 13.45 -6.12
CA TYR A 113 0.36 14.10 -6.56
C TYR A 113 0.64 15.19 -7.60
N ASP A 114 1.60 16.08 -7.35
CA ASP A 114 2.02 17.14 -8.28
C ASP A 114 2.55 16.59 -9.62
N ASN A 115 3.05 15.36 -9.60
CA ASN A 115 3.51 14.66 -10.79
C ASN A 115 2.46 13.73 -11.43
N GLY A 116 1.21 13.77 -10.96
CA GLY A 116 0.07 13.06 -11.55
C GLY A 116 -0.01 11.57 -11.22
N PHE A 117 0.59 11.14 -10.10
CA PHE A 117 0.48 9.77 -9.61
C PHE A 117 -0.69 9.60 -8.64
N ASP A 118 -1.35 8.45 -8.70
CA ASP A 118 -2.29 8.02 -7.67
C ASP A 118 -1.50 7.46 -6.47
N SER A 119 -1.33 8.29 -5.43
CA SER A 119 -0.54 7.93 -4.24
C SER A 119 -1.37 7.97 -2.97
N PHE A 120 -1.01 7.13 -2.01
CA PHE A 120 -1.59 7.08 -0.68
C PHE A 120 -0.48 6.84 0.33
N CYS A 121 -0.64 7.32 1.55
CA CYS A 121 0.40 7.23 2.56
C CYS A 121 -0.11 6.75 3.92
N PHE A 122 0.75 6.04 4.62
CA PHE A 122 0.59 5.68 6.01
C PHE A 122 1.66 6.43 6.82
N THR A 123 1.24 7.26 7.75
CA THR A 123 2.10 8.25 8.42
C THR A 123 2.41 7.94 9.88
N ASP A 124 1.79 6.90 10.46
CA ASP A 124 2.13 6.44 11.81
C ASP A 124 3.38 5.54 11.80
N SER A 125 3.78 5.06 12.97
CA SER A 125 4.99 4.24 13.10
C SER A 125 4.89 2.92 12.33
N PHE A 126 6.05 2.44 11.86
CA PHE A 126 6.15 1.17 11.18
C PHE A 126 5.64 0.00 12.04
N GLU A 127 5.87 0.04 13.36
CA GLU A 127 5.40 -0.96 14.30
C GLU A 127 3.86 -1.03 14.33
N THR A 128 3.19 0.13 14.23
CA THR A 128 1.73 0.18 14.12
C THR A 128 1.24 -0.47 12.84
N LEU A 129 1.91 -0.22 11.73
CA LEU A 129 1.60 -0.85 10.45
C LEU A 129 1.87 -2.35 10.50
N LEU A 130 3.02 -2.76 11.03
CA LEU A 130 3.45 -4.14 11.14
C LEU A 130 2.49 -4.98 12.01
N SER A 131 2.08 -4.46 13.17
CA SER A 131 1.11 -5.15 14.04
C SER A 131 -0.23 -5.41 13.34
N SER A 132 -0.57 -4.60 12.37
CA SER A 132 -1.79 -4.74 11.55
C SER A 132 -1.61 -5.69 10.38
N VAL A 133 -0.36 -5.95 9.94
CA VAL A 133 -0.04 -6.95 8.90
C VAL A 133 -0.47 -8.33 9.36
N GLU A 134 -0.10 -8.72 10.56
CA GLU A 134 -0.41 -10.04 11.11
C GLU A 134 -1.92 -10.29 11.13
N ALA A 135 -2.70 -9.27 11.48
CA ALA A 135 -4.16 -9.34 11.45
C ALA A 135 -4.76 -9.39 10.04
N SER A 136 -4.03 -8.90 9.01
CA SER A 136 -4.56 -8.73 7.66
C SER A 136 -4.28 -9.90 6.72
N TYR A 137 -3.17 -10.63 6.95
CA TYR A 137 -2.76 -11.73 6.06
C TYR A 137 -3.28 -13.08 6.48
N LEU A 138 -3.66 -13.24 7.72
CA LEU A 138 -4.18 -14.49 8.26
C LEU A 138 -5.61 -14.30 8.72
N SER A 139 -6.55 -14.81 7.93
CA SER A 139 -7.96 -14.94 8.37
C SER A 139 -8.19 -16.37 8.82
N ILE A 140 -8.41 -16.55 10.12
CA ILE A 140 -8.76 -17.84 10.70
C ILE A 140 -10.27 -17.90 10.87
N THR A 141 -10.92 -18.89 10.27
CA THR A 141 -12.37 -19.08 10.44
C THR A 141 -12.71 -19.43 11.88
N ASP A 142 -13.92 -19.10 12.33
CA ASP A 142 -14.39 -19.42 13.70
C ASP A 142 -14.27 -20.90 14.00
N ALA A 143 -14.54 -21.77 13.02
CA ALA A 143 -14.39 -23.22 13.16
C ALA A 143 -12.93 -23.62 13.40
N ALA A 144 -11.98 -23.04 12.66
CA ALA A 144 -10.56 -23.28 12.84
C ALA A 144 -10.06 -22.72 14.18
N GLN A 145 -10.50 -21.52 14.58
CA GLN A 145 -10.21 -20.93 15.89
C GLN A 145 -10.64 -21.84 17.03
N LYS A 146 -11.86 -22.38 16.96
CA LYS A 146 -12.38 -23.29 17.97
C LYS A 146 -11.54 -24.56 18.03
N GLN A 147 -11.23 -25.17 16.91
CA GLN A 147 -10.45 -26.40 16.85
C GLN A 147 -9.03 -26.19 17.41
N ILE A 148 -8.37 -25.06 17.08
CA ILE A 148 -7.06 -24.70 17.65
C ILE A 148 -7.16 -24.53 19.16
N LYS A 149 -8.15 -23.79 19.65
CA LYS A 149 -8.37 -23.60 21.10
C LYS A 149 -8.62 -24.90 21.82
N ASP A 150 -9.44 -25.78 21.28
CA ASP A 150 -9.73 -27.09 21.86
C ASP A 150 -8.47 -27.95 21.94
N GLN A 151 -7.60 -27.92 20.93
CA GLN A 151 -6.33 -28.65 20.95
C GLN A 151 -5.34 -28.08 21.98
N LEU A 152 -5.21 -26.76 22.05
CA LEU A 152 -4.34 -26.10 23.03
C LEU A 152 -4.80 -26.33 24.46
N GLN A 153 -6.11 -26.35 24.71
CA GLN A 153 -6.67 -26.61 26.06
C GLN A 153 -6.56 -28.06 26.50
N ASN A 154 -6.47 -29.01 25.57
CA ASN A 154 -6.37 -30.44 25.84
C ASN A 154 -4.93 -30.93 25.94
N SER A 155 -3.95 -30.03 25.88
CA SER A 155 -2.52 -30.40 25.97
C SER A 155 -1.76 -29.42 26.86
N ASP A 156 -1.14 -29.91 27.88
CA ASP A 156 -0.32 -29.12 28.82
C ASP A 156 1.03 -28.69 28.19
N SER A 157 1.44 -29.30 27.08
CA SER A 157 2.72 -29.04 26.41
C SER A 157 2.60 -28.05 25.22
N LEU A 158 1.41 -27.87 24.64
CA LEU A 158 1.21 -27.04 23.49
C LEU A 158 1.04 -25.57 23.89
N THR A 159 1.84 -24.70 23.29
CA THR A 159 1.80 -23.24 23.56
C THR A 159 1.31 -22.41 22.41
N GLY A 160 1.23 -22.99 21.21
CA GLY A 160 0.82 -22.20 20.03
C GLY A 160 0.69 -23.01 18.77
N VAL A 161 0.45 -22.28 17.68
CA VAL A 161 0.35 -22.80 16.33
C VAL A 161 1.31 -22.01 15.46
N GLN A 162 2.13 -22.69 14.68
CA GLN A 162 3.02 -22.11 13.71
C GLN A 162 2.50 -22.38 12.29
N ILE A 163 2.45 -21.35 11.46
CA ILE A 163 2.15 -21.48 10.04
C ILE A 163 3.43 -21.32 9.26
N ILE A 164 3.85 -22.38 8.60
CA ILE A 164 5.06 -22.40 7.78
C ILE A 164 4.64 -22.20 6.33
N VAL A 165 5.25 -21.22 5.68
CA VAL A 165 5.04 -20.92 4.25
C VAL A 165 6.30 -21.33 3.50
N GLU A 166 6.18 -22.34 2.65
CA GLU A 166 7.27 -22.83 1.80
C GLU A 166 7.04 -22.35 0.36
N PRO A 167 7.78 -21.37 -0.13
CA PRO A 167 7.65 -20.93 -1.51
C PRO A 167 8.10 -22.06 -2.45
N THR A 168 7.22 -22.46 -3.36
CA THR A 168 7.50 -23.50 -4.36
C THR A 168 7.79 -22.93 -5.74
N SER A 169 7.37 -21.69 -5.98
CA SER A 169 7.69 -20.86 -7.15
C SER A 169 7.37 -19.40 -6.84
N PRO A 170 7.74 -18.43 -7.69
CA PRO A 170 7.42 -17.01 -7.47
C PRO A 170 5.93 -16.70 -7.23
N LEU A 171 5.03 -17.61 -7.65
CA LEU A 171 3.58 -17.42 -7.56
C LEU A 171 2.88 -18.53 -6.77
N LYS A 172 3.61 -19.47 -6.16
CA LYS A 172 3.02 -20.61 -5.44
C LYS A 172 3.78 -20.87 -4.15
N ALA A 173 3.03 -21.10 -3.08
CA ALA A 173 3.56 -21.55 -1.81
C ALA A 173 2.76 -22.75 -1.31
N LYS A 174 3.44 -23.62 -0.54
CA LYS A 174 2.79 -24.62 0.28
C LYS A 174 2.69 -24.08 1.70
N TYR A 175 1.59 -24.39 2.35
CA TYR A 175 1.35 -24.01 3.73
C TYR A 175 1.33 -25.27 4.58
N ARG A 176 1.98 -25.23 5.71
CA ARG A 176 1.96 -26.27 6.73
C ARG A 176 1.63 -25.64 8.07
N ILE A 177 0.75 -26.27 8.83
CA ILE A 177 0.37 -25.84 10.17
C ILE A 177 0.96 -26.85 11.14
N GLU A 178 1.73 -26.37 12.09
CA GLU A 178 2.35 -27.20 13.14
C GLU A 178 1.93 -26.68 14.51
N LEU A 179 1.69 -27.59 15.43
CA LEU A 179 1.50 -27.28 16.84
C LEU A 179 2.85 -27.08 17.47
N VAL A 180 3.01 -25.99 18.23
CA VAL A 180 4.26 -25.63 18.89
C VAL A 180 4.18 -26.04 20.35
N GLU A 181 5.15 -26.87 20.80
CA GLU A 181 5.31 -27.21 22.18
C GLU A 181 6.19 -26.19 22.92
N SER A 182 5.93 -25.98 24.20
CA SER A 182 6.84 -25.22 25.05
C SER A 182 8.16 -25.97 25.15
N THR A 183 9.21 -25.43 24.53
CA THR A 183 10.56 -25.81 24.93
C THR A 183 10.76 -25.26 26.33
N ALA A 184 10.58 -26.11 27.34
CA ALA A 184 10.99 -25.77 28.69
C ALA A 184 12.46 -25.32 28.58
N ALA A 185 12.72 -24.04 28.85
CA ALA A 185 14.08 -23.56 28.99
C ALA A 185 14.74 -24.41 30.05
N GLY A 186 15.72 -25.21 29.63
CA GLY A 186 16.49 -26.06 30.52
C GLY A 186 17.11 -25.22 31.62
N ALA A 187 16.96 -25.70 32.82
CA ALA A 187 17.52 -25.17 34.05
C ALA A 187 19.05 -25.05 33.97
#